data_c483d1ec212dad03e535b30394a7f877
#
_entry.id   c483d1ec212dad03e535b30394a7f877
#
_cell.length_a   1.000
_cell.length_b   1.000
_cell.length_c   1.000
_cell.angle_alpha   90.00
_cell.angle_beta   90.00
_cell.angle_gamma   90.00
#
_symmetry.space_group_name_H-M   'P 1'
#
loop_
_entity.id
_entity.type
_entity.pdbx_description
1 polymer ?
#
loop_
_entity_poly.entity_id
_entity_poly.type
_entity_poly.pdbx_seq_one_letter_code
_entity_poly.pdbx_strand_id
1 'polypeptide(L)'
;RRVALCKLLLEKPDILLLDEPTNHLDAESVSWLEKHLQDYKGMVILVTHDRYFLDNVVKWVLELDRGRAIPFEGNYSDWLEAKQKRLAQEEREDA
;
A
#
# COMPACT_ATOMS: atom_id res chain seq x y z
N ARG A 1 2.16 -18.17 -9.16
CA ARG A 1 2.40 -16.94 -8.40
C ARG A 1 2.42 -17.15 -6.91
N ARG A 2 1.46 -17.93 -6.37
CA ARG A 2 1.39 -18.18 -4.93
C ARG A 2 2.66 -18.87 -4.41
N VAL A 3 3.17 -19.84 -5.14
CA VAL A 3 4.39 -20.58 -4.74
C VAL A 3 5.61 -19.66 -4.76
N ALA A 4 5.76 -18.84 -5.79
CA ALA A 4 6.86 -17.88 -5.90
C ALA A 4 6.80 -16.85 -4.77
N LEU A 5 5.59 -16.38 -4.45
CA LEU A 5 5.38 -15.41 -3.37
C LEU A 5 5.72 -16.03 -2.01
N CYS A 6 5.27 -17.26 -1.75
CA CYS A 6 5.61 -17.98 -0.52
C CYS A 6 7.12 -18.15 -0.35
N LYS A 7 7.82 -18.51 -1.43
CA LYS A 7 9.28 -18.65 -1.42
C LYS A 7 9.95 -17.32 -1.04
N LEU A 8 9.51 -16.25 -1.66
CA LEU A 8 10.06 -14.92 -1.38
C LEU A 8 9.87 -14.52 0.09
N LEU A 9 8.69 -14.76 0.64
CA LEU A 9 8.39 -14.43 2.04
C LEU A 9 9.17 -15.29 3.01
N LEU A 10 9.45 -16.55 2.67
CA LEU A 10 10.27 -17.44 3.50
C LEU A 10 11.73 -17.02 3.55
N GLU A 11 12.23 -16.36 2.53
CA GLU A 11 13.60 -15.82 2.52
C GLU A 11 13.76 -14.64 3.48
N LYS A 12 12.69 -14.02 3.92
CA LYS A 12 12.65 -12.91 4.89
C LYS A 12 13.61 -11.77 4.54
N PRO A 13 13.53 -11.22 3.33
CA PRO A 13 14.41 -10.11 2.96
C PRO A 13 14.16 -8.88 3.83
N ASP A 14 15.16 -8.03 4.01
CA ASP A 14 15.03 -6.79 4.78
C ASP A 14 14.12 -5.79 4.08
N ILE A 15 14.13 -5.78 2.75
CA ILE A 15 13.24 -4.94 1.93
C ILE A 15 12.50 -5.85 0.96
N LEU A 16 11.18 -5.80 1.03
CA LEU A 16 10.31 -6.58 0.17
C LEU A 16 9.57 -5.63 -0.76
N LEU A 17 9.76 -5.82 -2.07
CA LEU A 17 9.08 -5.02 -3.09
C LEU A 17 8.04 -5.89 -3.79
N LEU A 18 6.78 -5.49 -3.70
CA LEU A 18 5.66 -6.21 -4.30
C LEU A 18 4.91 -5.29 -5.28
N ASP A 19 4.79 -5.74 -6.52
CA ASP A 19 4.06 -5.04 -7.58
C ASP A 19 2.83 -5.84 -7.95
N GLU A 20 1.65 -5.26 -7.69
CA GLU A 20 0.34 -5.89 -7.94
C GLU A 20 0.25 -7.32 -7.40
N PRO A 21 0.56 -7.53 -6.10
CA PRO A 21 0.69 -8.89 -5.57
C PRO A 21 -0.62 -9.66 -5.47
N THR A 22 -1.77 -8.98 -5.49
CA THR A 22 -3.09 -9.62 -5.40
C THR A 22 -3.65 -10.05 -6.74
N ASN A 23 -3.01 -9.65 -7.86
CA ASN A 23 -3.46 -10.06 -9.19
C ASN A 23 -3.46 -11.59 -9.33
N HIS A 24 -4.59 -12.13 -9.77
CA HIS A 24 -4.80 -13.57 -10.00
C HIS A 24 -4.78 -14.41 -8.71
N LEU A 25 -4.88 -13.81 -7.54
CA LEU A 25 -5.04 -14.53 -6.28
C LEU A 25 -6.53 -14.62 -5.92
N ASP A 26 -6.92 -15.74 -5.31
CA ASP A 26 -8.26 -15.89 -4.76
C ASP A 26 -8.38 -15.15 -3.41
N ALA A 27 -9.62 -15.03 -2.91
CA ALA A 27 -9.88 -14.29 -1.66
C ALA A 27 -9.13 -14.87 -0.46
N GLU A 28 -9.02 -16.19 -0.37
CA GLU A 28 -8.32 -16.86 0.70
C GLU A 28 -6.83 -16.54 0.68
N SER A 29 -6.22 -16.58 -0.50
CA SER A 29 -4.81 -16.26 -0.67
C SER A 29 -4.52 -14.79 -0.39
N VAL A 30 -5.42 -13.88 -0.76
CA VAL A 30 -5.30 -12.46 -0.44
C VAL A 30 -5.33 -12.25 1.07
N SER A 31 -6.25 -12.88 1.79
CA SER A 31 -6.33 -12.79 3.26
C SER A 31 -5.05 -13.30 3.92
N TRP A 32 -4.51 -14.40 3.42
CA TRP A 32 -3.25 -14.95 3.91
C TRP A 32 -2.11 -13.95 3.71
N LEU A 33 -2.03 -13.34 2.53
CA LEU A 33 -0.99 -12.36 2.22
C LEU A 33 -1.11 -11.12 3.11
N GLU A 34 -2.32 -10.62 3.33
CA GLU A 34 -2.55 -9.48 4.22
C GLU A 34 -1.98 -9.73 5.62
N LYS A 35 -2.25 -10.89 6.18
CA LYS A 35 -1.76 -11.25 7.51
C LYS A 35 -0.23 -11.33 7.56
N HIS A 36 0.37 -11.92 6.53
CA HIS A 36 1.83 -12.00 6.45
C HIS A 36 2.48 -10.63 6.37
N LEU A 37 1.92 -9.71 5.59
CA LEU A 37 2.48 -8.37 5.42
C LEU A 37 2.25 -7.49 6.65
N GLN A 38 1.13 -7.66 7.36
CA GLN A 38 0.86 -6.92 8.59
C GLN A 38 1.91 -7.22 9.67
N ASP A 39 2.38 -8.46 9.73
CA ASP A 39 3.34 -8.93 10.73
C ASP A 39 4.78 -8.94 10.21
N TYR A 40 5.01 -8.51 8.98
CA TYR A 40 6.33 -8.54 8.38
C TYR A 40 7.29 -7.59 9.08
N LYS A 41 8.46 -8.09 9.50
CA LYS A 41 9.43 -7.32 10.29
C LYS A 41 10.31 -6.40 9.46
N GLY A 42 10.44 -6.66 8.17
CA GLY A 42 11.23 -5.81 7.27
C GLY A 42 10.41 -4.67 6.68
N MET A 43 11.02 -3.91 5.79
CA MET A 43 10.33 -2.86 5.04
C MET A 43 9.59 -3.50 3.86
N VAL A 44 8.31 -3.16 3.69
CA VAL A 44 7.52 -3.60 2.54
C VAL A 44 7.18 -2.39 1.69
N ILE A 45 7.54 -2.44 0.41
CA ILE A 45 7.15 -1.44 -0.58
C ILE A 45 6.12 -2.09 -1.49
N LEU A 46 4.93 -1.51 -1.52
CA LEU A 46 3.78 -2.11 -2.18
C LEU A 46 3.24 -1.18 -3.25
N VAL A 47 3.10 -1.67 -4.47
CA VAL A 47 2.50 -0.94 -5.59
C VAL A 47 1.28 -1.72 -6.05
N THR A 48 0.08 -1.14 -5.90
CA THR A 48 -1.16 -1.80 -6.31
C THR A 48 -2.30 -0.80 -6.47
N HIS A 49 -3.32 -1.18 -7.24
CA HIS A 49 -4.57 -0.44 -7.38
C HIS A 49 -5.67 -1.01 -6.49
N ASP A 50 -5.40 -2.07 -5.73
CA ASP A 50 -6.38 -2.70 -4.85
C ASP A 50 -6.50 -1.91 -3.54
N ARG A 51 -7.54 -1.09 -3.44
CA ARG A 51 -7.78 -0.19 -2.31
C ARG A 51 -8.03 -0.92 -1.00
N TYR A 52 -8.74 -2.04 -1.07
CA TYR A 52 -9.03 -2.84 0.12
C TYR A 52 -7.76 -3.45 0.70
N PHE A 53 -6.91 -3.95 -0.18
CA PHE A 53 -5.63 -4.50 0.22
C PHE A 53 -4.74 -3.42 0.86
N LEU A 54 -4.69 -2.24 0.26
CA LEU A 54 -3.93 -1.11 0.80
C LEU A 54 -4.44 -0.71 2.19
N ASP A 55 -5.76 -0.64 2.39
CA ASP A 55 -6.33 -0.28 3.69
C ASP A 55 -5.94 -1.26 4.79
N ASN A 56 -5.86 -2.55 4.46
CA ASN A 56 -5.60 -3.58 5.45
C ASN A 56 -4.11 -3.76 5.75
N VAL A 57 -3.22 -3.33 4.87
CA VAL A 57 -1.80 -3.66 4.95
C VAL A 57 -0.92 -2.43 5.20
N VAL A 58 -1.20 -1.31 4.53
CA VAL A 58 -0.26 -0.18 4.55
C VAL A 58 -0.40 0.67 5.81
N LYS A 59 0.75 1.12 6.32
CA LYS A 59 0.84 2.03 7.45
C LYS A 59 1.28 3.42 7.03
N TRP A 60 1.87 3.52 5.84
CA TRP A 60 2.34 4.77 5.25
C TRP A 60 1.99 4.79 3.78
N VAL A 61 1.67 5.96 3.27
CA VAL A 61 1.44 6.20 1.84
C VAL A 61 2.47 7.22 1.36
N LEU A 62 3.15 6.91 0.26
CA LEU A 62 4.04 7.85 -0.39
C LEU A 62 3.38 8.34 -1.67
N GLU A 63 2.97 9.59 -1.67
CA GLU A 63 2.35 10.22 -2.83
C GLU A 63 3.44 10.82 -3.71
N LEU A 64 3.42 10.50 -5.00
CA LEU A 64 4.32 11.10 -5.99
C LEU A 64 3.52 12.12 -6.79
N ASP A 65 3.82 13.39 -6.62
CA ASP A 65 3.10 14.48 -7.27
C ASP A 65 4.08 15.54 -7.77
N ARG A 66 4.09 15.76 -9.08
CA ARG A 66 4.87 16.82 -9.74
C ARG A 66 6.35 16.83 -9.34
N GLY A 67 6.96 15.64 -9.33
CA GLY A 67 8.36 15.47 -8.96
C GLY A 67 8.64 15.52 -7.45
N ARG A 68 7.59 15.57 -6.63
CA ARG A 68 7.70 15.55 -5.17
C ARG A 68 7.26 14.20 -4.61
N ALA A 69 7.89 13.77 -3.54
CA ALA A 69 7.48 12.61 -2.77
C ALA A 69 6.94 13.09 -1.42
N ILE A 70 5.64 12.87 -1.19
CA ILE A 70 4.96 13.36 0.02
C ILE A 70 4.59 12.16 0.89
N PRO A 71 5.26 11.96 2.05
CA PRO A 71 4.91 10.86 2.93
C PRO A 71 3.67 11.20 3.78
N PHE A 72 2.86 10.18 4.03
CA PHE A 72 1.67 10.28 4.88
C PHE A 72 1.57 9.07 5.78
N GLU A 73 1.47 9.28 7.07
CA GLU A 73 1.28 8.19 8.05
C GLU A 73 -0.20 7.86 8.17
N GLY A 74 -0.56 6.63 7.80
CA GLY A 74 -1.93 6.15 7.82
C GLY A 74 -2.18 5.16 6.69
N ASN A 75 -3.40 4.64 6.62
CA ASN A 75 -3.80 3.74 5.54
C ASN A 75 -4.28 4.53 4.31
N TYR A 76 -4.71 3.80 3.30
CA TYR A 76 -5.16 4.42 2.04
C TYR A 76 -6.37 5.33 2.25
N SER A 77 -7.36 4.90 3.04
CA SER A 77 -8.57 5.69 3.30
C SER A 77 -8.24 6.99 4.03
N ASP A 78 -7.35 6.95 5.01
CA ASP A 78 -6.89 8.14 5.73
C ASP A 78 -6.19 9.12 4.79
N TRP A 79 -5.33 8.60 3.92
CA TRP A 79 -4.63 9.40 2.92
C TRP A 79 -5.59 10.06 1.95
N LEU A 80 -6.58 9.30 1.46
CA LEU A 80 -7.57 9.80 0.50
C LEU A 80 -8.41 10.94 1.10
N GLU A 81 -8.83 10.78 2.35
CA GLU A 81 -9.58 11.82 3.06
C GLU A 81 -8.76 13.09 3.23
N ALA A 82 -7.49 12.95 3.64
CA ALA A 82 -6.59 14.08 3.78
C ALA A 82 -6.35 14.80 2.44
N LYS A 83 -6.20 14.03 1.36
CA LYS A 83 -6.02 14.59 0.02
C LYS A 83 -7.26 15.36 -0.45
N GLN A 84 -8.45 14.83 -0.21
CA GLN A 84 -9.69 15.50 -0.57
C GLN A 84 -9.86 16.84 0.17
N LYS A 85 -9.52 16.87 1.46
CA LYS A 85 -9.54 18.10 2.24
C LYS A 85 -8.54 19.14 1.71
N ARG A 86 -7.35 18.69 1.35
CA ARG A 86 -6.31 19.57 0.79
C ARG A 86 -6.76 20.17 -0.55
N LEU A 87 -7.34 19.35 -1.44
CA LEU A 87 -7.84 19.83 -2.73
C LEU A 87 -8.99 20.82 -2.57
N ALA A 88 -9.91 20.57 -1.66
CA ALA A 88 -11.01 21.49 -1.37
C ALA A 88 -10.50 22.83 -0.86
N GLN A 89 -9.47 22.82 -0.02
CA GLN A 89 -8.86 24.04 0.49
C GLN A 89 -8.15 24.82 -0.62
N GLU A 90 -7.42 24.13 -1.50
CA GLU A 90 -6.78 24.77 -2.66
C GLU A 90 -7.80 25.43 -3.58
N GLU A 91 -8.94 24.78 -3.84
CA GLU A 91 -10.03 25.39 -4.63
C GLU A 91 -10.57 26.67 -4.00
N ARG A 92 -10.70 26.71 -2.68
CA ARG A 92 -11.16 27.91 -1.96
C ARG A 92 -10.15 29.06 -2.07
N GLU A 93 -8.86 28.74 -2.03
CA GLU A 93 -7.80 29.74 -2.15
C GLU A 93 -7.73 30.31 -3.55
N ASP A 94 -8.01 29.50 -4.58
CA ASP A 94 -7.99 29.90 -5.97
C ASP A 94 -9.27 30.67 -6.37
N ALA A 95 -10.31 30.55 -5.59
CA ALA A 95 -11.55 31.27 -5.83
C ALA A 95 -11.48 32.67 -5.20
#